data_64bc2ace5d65f7b0b7e7e976b16a3851
#
_entry.id   64bc2ace5d65f7b0b7e7e976b16a3851
#
_cell.length_a   1.000
_cell.length_b   1.000
_cell.length_c   1.000
_cell.angle_alpha   90.00
_cell.angle_beta   90.00
_cell.angle_gamma   90.00
#
_symmetry.space_group_name_H-M   'P 1'
#
loop_
_entity.id
_entity.type
_entity.pdbx_description
1 polymer ?
#
loop_
_entity_poly.entity_id
_entity_poly.type
_entity_poly.pdbx_seq_one_letter_code
_entity_poly.pdbx_strand_id
1 'polypeptide(L)'
;MLGWDVFADASRQLSTAVLSSGFRPDVVIAIARGGLLLAGAMSYALGTKNCGSINVQFYTGVDERLPEPILSGPMLDAPSLTGLRVLLVDDVSDSGHTLAMVVALLRETACEVRTATLYTKPRTVLVPDFTWRETDAWIVFPWASLPPVVESLAGASLPADSRPLVARGVAL
;
A
#
# COMPACT_ATOMS: atom_id res chain seq x y z
N MET A 1 -12.48 10.17 -8.56
CA MET A 1 -12.40 9.97 -7.10
C MET A 1 -12.77 8.53 -6.79
N LEU A 2 -12.00 7.85 -5.98
CA LEU A 2 -12.33 6.52 -5.44
C LEU A 2 -13.09 6.71 -4.12
N GLY A 3 -14.30 6.16 -4.01
CA GLY A 3 -15.06 6.13 -2.75
C GLY A 3 -14.74 4.89 -1.92
N TRP A 4 -15.09 4.88 -0.62
CA TRP A 4 -14.88 3.74 0.26
C TRP A 4 -15.63 2.48 -0.18
N ASP A 5 -16.86 2.63 -0.68
CA ASP A 5 -17.67 1.52 -1.19
C ASP A 5 -17.00 0.87 -2.40
N VAL A 6 -16.55 1.71 -3.34
CA VAL A 6 -15.84 1.24 -4.54
C VAL A 6 -14.49 0.60 -4.19
N PHE A 7 -13.79 1.12 -3.16
CA PHE A 7 -12.56 0.51 -2.64
C PHE A 7 -12.82 -0.89 -2.06
N ALA A 8 -13.90 -1.07 -1.31
CA ALA A 8 -14.27 -2.38 -0.76
C ALA A 8 -14.51 -3.41 -1.87
N ASP A 9 -15.26 -3.03 -2.91
CA ASP A 9 -15.51 -3.90 -4.06
C ASP A 9 -14.23 -4.20 -4.85
N ALA A 10 -13.41 -3.18 -5.11
CA ALA A 10 -12.14 -3.31 -5.84
C ALA A 10 -11.17 -4.28 -5.14
N SER A 11 -11.02 -4.17 -3.81
CA SER A 11 -10.16 -5.06 -3.05
C SER A 11 -10.62 -6.51 -3.08
N ARG A 12 -11.93 -6.76 -3.08
CA ARG A 12 -12.48 -8.11 -3.24
C ARG A 12 -12.30 -8.64 -4.66
N GLN A 13 -12.51 -7.82 -5.68
CA GLN A 13 -12.29 -8.20 -7.08
C GLN A 13 -10.83 -8.58 -7.32
N LEU A 14 -9.87 -7.77 -6.83
CA LEU A 14 -8.44 -8.09 -6.88
C LEU A 14 -8.12 -9.40 -6.18
N SER A 15 -8.63 -9.59 -4.96
CA SER A 15 -8.42 -10.84 -4.21
C SER A 15 -8.97 -12.06 -4.95
N THR A 16 -10.13 -11.91 -5.60
CA THR A 16 -10.71 -12.96 -6.45
C THR A 16 -9.82 -13.24 -7.65
N ALA A 17 -9.30 -12.22 -8.33
CA ALA A 17 -8.39 -12.38 -9.45
C ALA A 17 -7.10 -13.11 -9.04
N VAL A 18 -6.52 -12.75 -7.90
CA VAL A 18 -5.35 -13.43 -7.32
C VAL A 18 -5.64 -14.91 -7.13
N LEU A 19 -6.74 -15.27 -6.46
CA LEU A 19 -7.10 -16.66 -6.19
C LEU A 19 -7.44 -17.43 -7.48
N SER A 20 -8.09 -16.79 -8.44
CA SER A 20 -8.47 -17.39 -9.71
C SER A 20 -7.26 -17.69 -10.61
N SER A 21 -6.16 -16.96 -10.44
CA SER A 21 -4.90 -17.24 -11.14
C SER A 21 -4.17 -18.50 -10.62
N GLY A 22 -4.67 -19.11 -9.54
CA GLY A 22 -4.01 -20.21 -8.85
C GLY A 22 -2.97 -19.77 -7.81
N PHE A 23 -2.66 -18.47 -7.73
CA PHE A 23 -1.72 -17.95 -6.74
C PHE A 23 -2.35 -17.92 -5.34
N ARG A 24 -1.61 -18.43 -4.37
CA ARG A 24 -2.01 -18.47 -2.95
C ARG A 24 -0.87 -17.85 -2.13
N PRO A 25 -0.95 -16.56 -1.78
CA PRO A 25 0.11 -15.90 -1.04
C PRO A 25 0.20 -16.44 0.40
N ASP A 26 1.43 -16.67 0.84
CA ASP A 26 1.74 -17.01 2.23
C ASP A 26 1.83 -15.75 3.09
N VAL A 27 2.14 -14.61 2.46
CA VAL A 27 2.23 -13.28 3.09
C VAL A 27 1.79 -12.19 2.13
N VAL A 28 1.13 -11.16 2.66
CA VAL A 28 0.79 -9.92 1.95
C VAL A 28 1.67 -8.79 2.47
N ILE A 29 2.38 -8.12 1.58
CA ILE A 29 3.27 -7.01 1.92
C ILE A 29 2.77 -5.73 1.27
N ALA A 30 2.58 -4.68 2.08
CA ALA A 30 2.21 -3.36 1.61
C ALA A 30 3.44 -2.51 1.30
N ILE A 31 3.41 -1.75 0.21
CA ILE A 31 4.28 -0.58 0.08
C ILE A 31 3.61 0.57 0.84
N ALA A 32 4.24 1.01 1.93
CA ALA A 32 3.70 2.09 2.73
C ALA A 32 3.95 3.45 2.03
N ARG A 33 3.00 4.36 2.14
CA ARG A 33 1.75 4.34 2.93
C ARG A 33 0.54 3.87 2.12
N GLY A 34 0.47 4.15 0.81
CA GLY A 34 -0.69 3.93 -0.04
C GLY A 34 -1.20 2.48 -0.02
N GLY A 35 -0.29 1.53 -0.13
CA GLY A 35 -0.61 0.10 -0.15
C GLY A 35 -1.16 -0.48 1.15
N LEU A 36 -0.99 0.21 2.31
CA LEU A 36 -1.39 -0.32 3.61
C LEU A 36 -2.87 -0.70 3.69
N LEU A 37 -3.74 0.19 3.17
CA LEU A 37 -5.19 -0.03 3.22
C LEU A 37 -5.61 -1.20 2.32
N LEU A 38 -5.06 -1.24 1.12
CA LEU A 38 -5.37 -2.31 0.17
C LEU A 38 -4.84 -3.67 0.66
N ALA A 39 -3.59 -3.70 1.17
CA ALA A 39 -3.00 -4.93 1.69
C ALA A 39 -3.80 -5.49 2.88
N GLY A 40 -4.22 -4.62 3.80
CA GLY A 40 -5.09 -5.02 4.92
C GLY A 40 -6.40 -5.62 4.42
N ALA A 41 -7.12 -4.94 3.53
CA ALA A 41 -8.38 -5.41 2.97
C ALA A 41 -8.20 -6.74 2.20
N MET A 42 -7.15 -6.87 1.39
CA MET A 42 -6.85 -8.08 0.65
C MET A 42 -6.45 -9.24 1.57
N SER A 43 -5.70 -8.99 2.65
CA SER A 43 -5.32 -10.02 3.62
C SER A 43 -6.56 -10.69 4.24
N TYR A 44 -7.56 -9.90 4.62
CA TYR A 44 -8.85 -10.42 5.08
C TYR A 44 -9.58 -11.21 3.98
N ALA A 45 -9.65 -10.66 2.77
CA ALA A 45 -10.37 -11.30 1.67
C ALA A 45 -9.70 -12.62 1.21
N LEU A 46 -8.37 -12.71 1.27
CA LEU A 46 -7.58 -13.89 0.93
C LEU A 46 -7.49 -14.91 2.07
N GLY A 47 -7.84 -14.51 3.31
CA GLY A 47 -7.65 -15.33 4.50
C GLY A 47 -6.19 -15.47 4.93
N THR A 48 -5.29 -14.61 4.45
CA THR A 48 -3.87 -14.62 4.77
C THR A 48 -3.63 -13.80 6.03
N LYS A 49 -3.16 -14.44 7.11
CA LYS A 49 -2.92 -13.76 8.40
C LYS A 49 -1.58 -13.03 8.44
N ASN A 50 -0.59 -13.51 7.69
CA ASN A 50 0.72 -12.89 7.62
C ASN A 50 0.62 -11.63 6.75
N CYS A 51 0.82 -10.48 7.37
CA CYS A 51 0.78 -9.19 6.70
C CYS A 51 1.89 -8.29 7.23
N GLY A 52 2.56 -7.58 6.33
CA GLY A 52 3.62 -6.67 6.69
C GLY A 52 3.68 -5.46 5.78
N SER A 53 4.64 -4.57 6.02
CA SER A 53 4.84 -3.39 5.18
C SER A 53 6.30 -3.04 4.99
N ILE A 54 6.60 -2.44 3.84
CA ILE A 54 7.89 -1.85 3.50
C ILE A 54 7.66 -0.37 3.27
N ASN A 55 8.45 0.48 3.92
CA ASN A 55 8.40 1.92 3.69
C ASN A 55 9.53 2.33 2.75
N VAL A 56 9.16 2.99 1.65
CA VAL A 56 10.09 3.47 0.62
C VAL A 56 10.03 4.98 0.56
N GLN A 57 11.15 5.65 0.72
CA GLN A 57 11.25 7.10 0.66
C GLN A 57 12.15 7.55 -0.50
N PHE A 58 11.67 8.55 -1.26
CA PHE A 58 12.42 9.17 -2.36
C PHE A 58 13.05 10.52 -1.98
N TYR A 59 12.90 10.97 -0.72
CA TYR A 59 13.30 12.31 -0.30
C TYR A 59 14.17 12.28 0.95
N THR A 60 15.27 13.04 0.95
CA THR A 60 16.13 13.27 2.13
C THR A 60 16.03 14.69 2.68
N GLY A 61 15.32 15.63 2.01
CA GLY A 61 15.23 17.02 2.43
C GLY A 61 14.30 17.85 1.53
N VAL A 62 14.16 19.12 1.85
CA VAL A 62 13.41 20.08 1.06
C VAL A 62 14.15 20.25 -0.28
N ASP A 63 13.48 19.93 -1.39
CA ASP A 63 13.95 20.06 -2.79
C ASP A 63 15.04 19.09 -3.27
N GLU A 64 15.43 18.05 -2.52
CA GLU A 64 16.34 17.03 -3.02
C GLU A 64 15.64 15.70 -3.28
N ARG A 65 15.44 15.35 -4.55
CA ARG A 65 15.10 14.00 -4.96
C ARG A 65 16.34 13.12 -4.96
N LEU A 66 16.30 12.04 -4.21
CA LEU A 66 17.32 11.01 -4.35
C LEU A 66 17.25 10.38 -5.74
N PRO A 67 18.38 10.11 -6.38
CA PRO A 67 18.42 9.38 -7.64
C PRO A 67 17.93 7.93 -7.46
N GLU A 68 18.03 7.37 -6.26
CA GLU A 68 17.54 6.05 -5.88
C GLU A 68 16.71 6.12 -4.59
N PRO A 69 15.59 5.36 -4.50
CA PRO A 69 14.77 5.32 -3.32
C PRO A 69 15.47 4.61 -2.16
N ILE A 70 15.29 5.13 -0.94
CA ILE A 70 15.82 4.53 0.28
C ILE A 70 14.70 3.76 0.98
N LEU A 71 15.00 2.53 1.40
CA LEU A 71 14.16 1.78 2.31
C LEU A 71 14.28 2.37 3.72
N SER A 72 13.16 2.86 4.25
CA SER A 72 13.11 3.48 5.59
C SER A 72 12.27 2.67 6.55
N GLY A 73 12.75 2.52 7.76
CA GLY A 73 11.99 1.95 8.88
C GLY A 73 12.20 0.46 9.11
N PRO A 74 11.53 -0.11 10.13
CA PRO A 74 11.63 -1.53 10.42
C PRO A 74 11.06 -2.31 9.23
N MET A 75 11.96 -2.93 8.50
CA MET A 75 11.60 -3.87 7.46
C MET A 75 11.02 -5.13 8.11
N LEU A 76 10.12 -5.79 7.40
CA LEU A 76 9.90 -7.21 7.62
C LEU A 76 11.25 -7.89 7.73
N ASP A 77 11.38 -8.78 8.72
CA ASP A 77 12.56 -9.62 8.84
C ASP A 77 12.74 -10.40 7.52
N ALA A 78 13.66 -9.95 6.67
CA ALA A 78 13.88 -10.53 5.35
C ALA A 78 14.11 -12.06 5.40
N PRO A 79 14.84 -12.62 6.39
CA PRO A 79 14.93 -14.07 6.60
C PRO A 79 13.58 -14.76 6.76
N SER A 80 12.59 -14.10 7.32
CA SER A 80 11.23 -14.66 7.49
C SER A 80 10.47 -14.87 6.19
N LEU A 81 10.97 -14.32 5.07
CA LEU A 81 10.35 -14.44 3.75
C LEU A 81 10.91 -15.59 2.91
N THR A 82 11.97 -16.26 3.38
CA THR A 82 12.65 -17.32 2.62
C THR A 82 11.67 -18.42 2.24
N GLY A 83 11.56 -18.65 0.93
CA GLY A 83 10.71 -19.70 0.36
C GLY A 83 9.21 -19.39 0.36
N LEU A 84 8.76 -18.21 0.83
CA LEU A 84 7.37 -17.83 0.84
C LEU A 84 6.92 -17.23 -0.49
N ARG A 85 5.63 -17.38 -0.79
CA ARG A 85 4.94 -16.69 -1.89
C ARG A 85 4.43 -15.36 -1.36
N VAL A 86 4.93 -14.28 -1.93
CA VAL A 86 4.65 -12.90 -1.50
C VAL A 86 3.68 -12.25 -2.48
N LEU A 87 2.60 -11.66 -1.96
CA LEU A 87 1.78 -10.69 -2.68
C LEU A 87 2.19 -9.30 -2.23
N LEU A 88 2.88 -8.57 -3.11
CA LEU A 88 3.26 -7.18 -2.90
C LEU A 88 2.14 -6.26 -3.36
N VAL A 89 1.71 -5.33 -2.51
CA VAL A 89 0.50 -4.52 -2.74
C VAL A 89 0.82 -3.03 -2.62
N ASP A 90 0.35 -2.25 -3.60
CA ASP A 90 0.37 -0.79 -3.55
C ASP A 90 -0.97 -0.21 -4.03
N ASP A 91 -1.24 1.06 -3.78
CA ASP A 91 -2.46 1.72 -4.27
C ASP A 91 -2.37 2.08 -5.75
N VAL A 92 -1.21 2.50 -6.22
CA VAL A 92 -0.98 2.86 -7.63
C VAL A 92 0.43 2.54 -8.11
N SER A 93 0.55 1.92 -9.27
CA SER A 93 1.79 1.87 -10.02
C SER A 93 1.83 3.05 -10.98
N ASP A 94 2.44 4.17 -10.55
CA ASP A 94 2.53 5.39 -11.36
C ASP A 94 3.69 5.31 -12.36
N SER A 95 4.93 5.63 -11.96
CA SER A 95 6.13 5.35 -12.76
C SER A 95 6.57 3.88 -12.67
N GLY A 96 6.16 3.18 -11.63
CA GLY A 96 6.50 1.79 -11.37
C GLY A 96 7.89 1.54 -10.78
N HIS A 97 8.73 2.57 -10.61
CA HIS A 97 10.08 2.40 -10.08
C HIS A 97 10.10 1.84 -8.65
N THR A 98 9.23 2.36 -7.78
CA THR A 98 9.09 1.84 -6.40
C THR A 98 8.73 0.37 -6.40
N LEU A 99 7.71 0.01 -7.19
CA LEU A 99 7.25 -1.36 -7.29
C LEU A 99 8.35 -2.28 -7.81
N ALA A 100 9.05 -1.87 -8.88
CA ALA A 100 10.15 -2.63 -9.47
C ALA A 100 11.29 -2.88 -8.49
N MET A 101 11.68 -1.84 -7.74
CA MET A 101 12.74 -1.94 -6.74
C MET A 101 12.37 -2.93 -5.61
N VAL A 102 11.15 -2.81 -5.06
CA VAL A 102 10.72 -3.69 -3.98
C VAL A 102 10.56 -5.14 -4.46
N VAL A 103 10.07 -5.35 -5.69
CA VAL A 103 10.02 -6.68 -6.31
C VAL A 103 11.42 -7.29 -6.43
N ALA A 104 12.41 -6.51 -6.90
CA ALA A 104 13.78 -6.99 -7.01
C ALA A 104 14.33 -7.44 -5.65
N LEU A 105 14.14 -6.60 -4.62
CA LEU A 105 14.56 -6.91 -3.25
C LEU A 105 13.89 -8.19 -2.71
N LEU A 106 12.58 -8.33 -2.86
CA LEU A 106 11.84 -9.48 -2.34
C LEU A 106 12.22 -10.77 -3.05
N ARG A 107 12.55 -10.71 -4.33
CA ARG A 107 13.00 -11.89 -5.11
C ARG A 107 14.35 -12.47 -4.68
N GLU A 108 15.12 -11.75 -3.89
CA GLU A 108 16.37 -12.28 -3.32
C GLU A 108 16.13 -13.41 -2.30
N THR A 109 14.97 -13.41 -1.64
CA THR A 109 14.64 -14.36 -0.57
C THR A 109 13.35 -15.12 -0.77
N ALA A 110 12.30 -14.47 -1.32
CA ALA A 110 11.01 -15.08 -1.55
C ALA A 110 11.04 -16.12 -2.69
N CYS A 111 10.20 -17.16 -2.58
CA CYS A 111 10.05 -18.18 -3.61
C CYS A 111 9.37 -17.62 -4.87
N GLU A 112 8.32 -16.84 -4.68
CA GLU A 112 7.55 -16.19 -5.75
C GLU A 112 7.05 -14.84 -5.26
N VAL A 113 7.16 -13.80 -6.09
CA VAL A 113 6.61 -12.46 -5.82
C VAL A 113 5.64 -12.10 -6.92
N ARG A 114 4.38 -11.86 -6.55
CA ARG A 114 3.35 -11.28 -7.40
C ARG A 114 2.93 -9.93 -6.86
N THR A 115 2.42 -9.07 -7.74
CA THR A 115 2.11 -7.67 -7.45
C THR A 115 0.65 -7.36 -7.70
N ALA A 116 0.04 -6.53 -6.83
CA ALA A 116 -1.34 -6.08 -6.98
C ALA A 116 -1.46 -4.56 -6.72
N THR A 117 -2.21 -3.85 -7.57
CA THR A 117 -2.49 -2.43 -7.40
C THR A 117 -3.96 -2.12 -7.70
N LEU A 118 -4.51 -1.07 -7.06
CA LEU A 118 -5.82 -0.55 -7.46
C LEU A 118 -5.74 0.07 -8.86
N TYR A 119 -4.70 0.87 -9.08
CA TYR A 119 -4.54 1.55 -10.36
C TYR A 119 -3.14 1.36 -10.94
N THR A 120 -3.08 1.33 -12.26
CA THR A 120 -1.83 1.31 -13.02
C THR A 120 -1.86 2.43 -14.05
N LYS A 121 -0.78 3.18 -14.14
CA LYS A 121 -0.59 4.20 -15.17
C LYS A 121 0.04 3.61 -16.42
N PRO A 122 -0.32 4.10 -17.62
CA PRO A 122 0.27 3.61 -18.87
C PRO A 122 1.80 3.77 -18.96
N ARG A 123 2.35 4.72 -18.17
CA ARG A 123 3.80 5.03 -18.14
C ARG A 123 4.61 4.17 -17.18
N THR A 124 3.98 3.23 -16.48
CA THR A 124 4.68 2.37 -15.52
C THR A 124 5.75 1.51 -16.18
N VAL A 125 6.94 1.45 -15.58
CA VAL A 125 8.04 0.58 -16.04
C VAL A 125 7.85 -0.88 -15.60
N LEU A 126 6.99 -1.13 -14.62
CA LEU A 126 6.60 -2.47 -14.19
C LEU A 126 5.07 -2.55 -14.13
N VAL A 127 4.50 -3.36 -15.03
CA VAL A 127 3.07 -3.65 -15.01
C VAL A 127 2.80 -4.66 -13.90
N PRO A 128 1.91 -4.35 -12.94
CA PRO A 128 1.54 -5.29 -11.87
C PRO A 128 0.88 -6.56 -12.43
N ASP A 129 1.06 -7.69 -11.73
CA ASP A 129 0.39 -8.96 -12.10
C ASP A 129 -1.13 -8.84 -12.00
N PHE A 130 -1.63 -8.05 -11.06
CA PHE A 130 -3.04 -7.80 -10.83
C PHE A 130 -3.30 -6.31 -10.72
N THR A 131 -4.14 -5.78 -11.58
CA THR A 131 -4.56 -4.37 -11.59
C THR A 131 -6.09 -4.32 -11.61
N TRP A 132 -6.68 -3.50 -10.73
CA TRP A 132 -8.11 -3.30 -10.76
C TRP A 132 -8.54 -2.46 -11.97
N ARG A 133 -7.84 -1.32 -12.21
CA ARG A 133 -8.08 -0.46 -13.37
C ARG A 133 -6.82 0.23 -13.87
N GLU A 134 -6.75 0.44 -15.16
CA GLU A 134 -5.79 1.33 -15.78
C GLU A 134 -6.38 2.74 -15.93
N THR A 135 -5.59 3.78 -15.69
CA THR A 135 -6.00 5.17 -15.89
C THR A 135 -4.79 6.09 -15.97
N ASP A 136 -4.86 7.10 -16.83
CA ASP A 136 -3.89 8.20 -16.85
C ASP A 136 -4.35 9.41 -16.02
N ALA A 137 -5.61 9.43 -15.57
CA ALA A 137 -6.17 10.49 -14.77
C ALA A 137 -5.58 10.54 -13.35
N TRP A 138 -5.54 11.73 -12.75
CA TRP A 138 -5.21 11.88 -11.33
C TRP A 138 -6.22 11.15 -10.45
N ILE A 139 -5.73 10.36 -9.49
CA ILE A 139 -6.57 9.58 -8.59
C ILE A 139 -6.64 10.29 -7.24
N VAL A 140 -7.85 10.55 -6.76
CA VAL A 140 -8.08 11.01 -5.39
C VAL A 140 -8.54 9.80 -4.58
N PHE A 141 -7.68 9.35 -3.69
CA PHE A 141 -7.97 8.24 -2.78
C PHE A 141 -8.74 8.73 -1.56
N PRO A 142 -9.67 7.93 -0.99
CA PRO A 142 -10.51 8.37 0.13
C PRO A 142 -9.70 8.65 1.40
N TRP A 143 -8.58 7.99 1.61
CA TRP A 143 -7.68 8.22 2.76
C TRP A 143 -6.75 9.41 2.60
N ALA A 144 -6.67 10.01 1.42
CA ALA A 144 -5.84 11.15 1.10
C ALA A 144 -6.65 12.30 0.43
N SER A 145 -7.97 12.30 0.63
CA SER A 145 -8.87 13.30 0.05
C SER A 145 -8.90 14.62 0.82
N LEU A 146 -8.43 14.63 2.05
CA LEU A 146 -8.32 15.78 2.92
C LEU A 146 -6.86 16.10 3.24
N PRO A 147 -6.52 17.36 3.52
CA PRO A 147 -5.17 17.73 3.96
C PRO A 147 -4.83 17.08 5.32
N PRO A 148 -3.54 16.93 5.64
CA PRO A 148 -3.11 16.46 6.95
C PRO A 148 -3.69 17.30 8.09
N VAL A 149 -4.12 16.66 9.18
CA VAL A 149 -4.70 17.34 10.34
C VAL A 149 -3.73 18.36 10.97
N VAL A 150 -2.43 18.06 10.91
CA VAL A 150 -1.39 18.98 11.42
C VAL A 150 -1.39 20.35 10.73
N GLU A 151 -1.77 20.41 9.46
CA GLU A 151 -1.89 21.67 8.71
C GLU A 151 -3.17 22.41 9.05
N SER A 152 -4.24 21.69 9.36
CA SER A 152 -5.52 22.28 9.75
C SER A 152 -5.51 22.81 11.20
N LEU A 153 -4.69 22.24 12.08
CA LEU A 153 -4.54 22.72 13.46
C LEU A 153 -3.73 24.02 13.57
N ALA A 154 -2.92 24.35 12.57
CA ALA A 154 -2.15 25.59 12.54
C ALA A 154 -3.00 26.84 12.25
N GLY A 155 -4.26 26.68 11.85
CA GLY A 155 -5.15 27.79 11.45
C GLY A 155 -6.64 27.67 11.76
N ALA A 156 -7.12 26.60 12.41
CA ALA A 156 -8.55 26.40 12.62
C ALA A 156 -8.89 25.87 14.03
N SER A 157 -9.86 26.48 14.67
CA SER A 157 -10.61 25.86 15.75
C SER A 157 -11.31 24.60 15.22
N LEU A 158 -11.19 23.49 15.98
CA LEU A 158 -11.92 22.25 15.68
C LEU A 158 -13.42 22.54 15.51
N PRO A 159 -14.10 21.87 14.56
CA PRO A 159 -15.56 22.00 14.45
C PRO A 159 -16.22 21.71 15.79
N ALA A 160 -17.18 22.52 16.17
CA ALA A 160 -17.87 22.48 17.48
C ALA A 160 -18.58 21.11 17.77
N ASP A 161 -18.66 20.23 16.78
CA ASP A 161 -19.32 18.92 16.86
C ASP A 161 -18.35 17.72 16.94
N SER A 162 -17.06 17.97 17.05
CA SER A 162 -16.09 16.90 17.34
C SER A 162 -16.18 16.52 18.81
N ARG A 163 -16.95 15.48 19.13
CA ARG A 163 -16.91 14.87 20.46
C ARG A 163 -15.48 14.42 20.75
N PRO A 164 -14.88 14.85 21.87
CA PRO A 164 -13.52 14.41 22.19
C PRO A 164 -13.49 12.90 22.28
N LEU A 165 -12.56 12.28 21.56
CA LEU A 165 -12.20 10.90 21.81
C LEU A 165 -11.71 10.82 23.26
N VAL A 166 -12.56 10.29 24.15
CA VAL A 166 -12.16 10.00 25.53
C VAL A 166 -11.14 8.90 25.45
N ALA A 167 -9.85 9.22 25.58
CA ALA A 167 -8.82 8.23 25.82
C ALA A 167 -9.17 7.56 27.16
N ARG A 168 -9.76 6.38 27.13
CA ARG A 168 -9.87 5.54 28.33
C ARG A 168 -8.44 5.18 28.71
N GLY A 169 -8.00 5.73 29.83
CA GLY A 169 -6.70 5.39 30.41
C GLY A 169 -6.62 3.87 30.54
N VAL A 170 -5.66 3.26 29.88
CA VAL A 170 -5.25 1.90 30.18
C VAL A 170 -4.47 2.02 31.47
N ALA A 171 -5.06 1.61 32.60
CA ALA A 171 -4.31 1.35 33.81
C ALA A 171 -3.35 0.18 33.51
N LEU A 172 -2.06 0.45 33.68
CA LEU A 172 -0.99 -0.56 33.67
C LEU A 172 -1.10 -1.47 34.89
#